data_bc741ae82b526140db529122b5d4212b
#
_entry.id   bc741ae82b526140db529122b5d4212b
#
_cell.length_a   1.000
_cell.length_b   1.000
_cell.length_c   1.000
_cell.angle_alpha   90.00
_cell.angle_beta   90.00
_cell.angle_gamma   90.00
#
_symmetry.space_group_name_H-M   'P 1'
#
loop_
_entity.id
_entity.type
_entity.pdbx_description
1 polymer ?
#
loop_
_entity_poly.entity_id
_entity_poly.type
_entity_poly.pdbx_seq_one_letter_code
_entity_poly.pdbx_strand_id
1 'polypeptide(L)'
;MLAVALVTASHGQTPVPAATKTAVFAGGCFWCIQPAFDKAPGVVKTVVGYCGGTEPNPTYQLVTSEKTNYRESIEITYDPIKISYEKLLDIYWRQIDPTQADGQFTDIGPSYRAAIFYGNAEERKIAEATKAKLASSGKFKKPIVTEILPSMKFWPAEDYHQKYYRQNPEHFEAFEEGSGRISFKTEKWGGER
;
A
#
# COMPACT_ATOMS: atom_id res chain seq x y z
N MET A 1 -20.92 37.41 -55.59
CA MET A 1 -20.47 37.54 -54.19
C MET A 1 -20.31 36.14 -53.62
N LEU A 2 -19.07 35.65 -53.48
CA LEU A 2 -18.78 34.33 -52.87
C LEU A 2 -18.51 34.58 -51.39
N ALA A 3 -19.28 33.93 -50.49
CA ALA A 3 -19.06 33.96 -49.07
C ALA A 3 -18.05 32.85 -48.70
N VAL A 4 -16.88 33.23 -48.20
CA VAL A 4 -15.87 32.29 -47.66
C VAL A 4 -16.21 32.03 -46.19
N ALA A 5 -16.60 30.78 -45.90
CA ALA A 5 -16.81 30.34 -44.52
C ALA A 5 -15.45 30.02 -43.87
N LEU A 6 -15.05 30.80 -42.85
CA LEU A 6 -13.90 30.43 -41.99
C LEU A 6 -14.30 29.27 -41.07
N VAL A 7 -13.67 28.11 -41.29
CA VAL A 7 -13.74 26.99 -40.36
C VAL A 7 -12.66 27.23 -39.27
N THR A 8 -13.06 27.61 -38.07
CA THR A 8 -12.17 27.68 -36.90
C THR A 8 -11.91 26.28 -36.40
N ALA A 9 -10.69 25.76 -36.63
CA ALA A 9 -10.23 24.54 -36.03
C ALA A 9 -10.05 24.73 -34.51
N SER A 10 -10.92 24.07 -33.74
CA SER A 10 -10.75 23.96 -32.28
C SER A 10 -9.54 23.05 -32.01
N HIS A 11 -8.46 23.65 -31.50
CA HIS A 11 -7.29 22.89 -31.02
C HIS A 11 -7.72 22.16 -29.74
N GLY A 12 -7.98 20.86 -29.87
CA GLY A 12 -8.17 19.96 -28.72
C GLY A 12 -6.92 20.00 -27.86
N GLN A 13 -7.01 20.64 -26.69
CA GLN A 13 -5.96 20.52 -25.67
C GLN A 13 -5.89 19.06 -25.25
N THR A 14 -4.77 18.41 -25.52
CA THR A 14 -4.44 17.10 -24.92
C THR A 14 -4.47 17.27 -23.41
N PRO A 15 -5.21 16.42 -22.66
CA PRO A 15 -5.26 16.52 -21.20
C PRO A 15 -3.83 16.42 -20.66
N VAL A 16 -3.39 17.44 -19.91
CA VAL A 16 -2.15 17.36 -19.13
C VAL A 16 -2.33 16.18 -18.17
N PRO A 17 -1.43 15.20 -18.14
CA PRO A 17 -1.53 14.10 -17.19
C PRO A 17 -1.63 14.69 -15.77
N ALA A 18 -2.65 14.32 -15.03
CA ALA A 18 -2.80 14.73 -13.65
C ALA A 18 -1.51 14.37 -12.89
N ALA A 19 -0.97 15.31 -12.11
CA ALA A 19 0.25 15.08 -11.33
C ALA A 19 -0.02 13.93 -10.35
N THR A 20 0.62 12.77 -10.56
CA THR A 20 0.51 11.62 -9.66
C THR A 20 1.21 11.91 -8.33
N LYS A 21 0.74 11.23 -7.28
CA LYS A 21 1.37 11.21 -5.95
C LYS A 21 1.82 9.79 -5.61
N THR A 22 2.66 9.67 -4.60
CA THR A 22 3.11 8.38 -4.05
C THR A 22 2.71 8.23 -2.60
N ALA A 23 2.44 6.99 -2.17
CA ALA A 23 2.22 6.60 -0.78
C ALA A 23 3.03 5.32 -0.51
N VAL A 24 3.57 5.16 0.71
CA VAL A 24 4.34 3.98 1.10
C VAL A 24 3.78 3.37 2.37
N PHE A 25 3.46 2.06 2.32
CA PHE A 25 2.92 1.31 3.44
C PHE A 25 3.66 -0.01 3.63
N ALA A 26 3.85 -0.42 4.89
CA ALA A 26 4.29 -1.76 5.28
C ALA A 26 3.13 -2.51 5.93
N GLY A 27 2.84 -3.75 5.52
CA GLY A 27 1.66 -4.50 5.96
C GLY A 27 1.88 -6.01 6.05
N GLY A 28 3.06 -6.43 6.54
CA GLY A 28 3.49 -7.82 6.50
C GLY A 28 4.00 -8.20 5.12
N CYS A 29 3.84 -9.46 4.73
CA CYS A 29 4.26 -9.92 3.42
C CYS A 29 3.69 -9.02 2.29
N PHE A 30 4.58 -8.40 1.54
CA PHE A 30 4.21 -7.45 0.49
C PHE A 30 3.49 -8.11 -0.71
N TRP A 31 3.64 -9.43 -0.91
CA TRP A 31 2.85 -10.17 -1.90
C TRP A 31 1.35 -10.12 -1.59
N CYS A 32 1.00 -10.18 -0.29
CA CYS A 32 -0.40 -10.24 0.15
C CYS A 32 -1.13 -8.89 0.08
N ILE A 33 -0.39 -7.78 0.24
CA ILE A 33 -1.02 -6.45 0.20
C ILE A 33 -1.09 -5.86 -1.21
N GLN A 34 -0.18 -6.24 -2.12
CA GLN A 34 -0.09 -5.69 -3.47
C GLN A 34 -1.39 -5.85 -4.29
N PRO A 35 -2.07 -7.01 -4.32
CA PRO A 35 -3.28 -7.20 -5.13
C PRO A 35 -4.41 -6.23 -4.83
N ALA A 36 -4.57 -5.83 -3.56
CA ALA A 36 -5.63 -4.91 -3.15
C ALA A 36 -5.45 -3.51 -3.74
N PHE A 37 -4.20 -3.03 -3.82
CA PHE A 37 -3.89 -1.74 -4.42
C PHE A 37 -3.88 -1.81 -5.95
N ASP A 38 -3.42 -2.90 -6.54
CA ASP A 38 -3.43 -3.06 -8.00
C ASP A 38 -4.83 -3.06 -8.61
N LYS A 39 -5.84 -3.50 -7.84
CA LYS A 39 -7.24 -3.51 -8.26
C LYS A 39 -7.96 -2.18 -7.98
N ALA A 40 -7.35 -1.26 -7.23
CA ALA A 40 -8.01 -0.03 -6.79
C ALA A 40 -8.09 1.00 -7.93
N PRO A 41 -9.29 1.46 -8.32
CA PRO A 41 -9.44 2.51 -9.34
C PRO A 41 -8.73 3.80 -8.90
N GLY A 42 -7.90 4.35 -9.76
CA GLY A 42 -7.09 5.53 -9.48
C GLY A 42 -5.64 5.23 -9.05
N VAL A 43 -5.32 4.00 -8.70
CA VAL A 43 -3.93 3.54 -8.58
C VAL A 43 -3.36 3.33 -9.98
N VAL A 44 -2.21 3.94 -10.24
CA VAL A 44 -1.53 3.92 -11.54
C VAL A 44 -0.48 2.82 -11.58
N LYS A 45 0.26 2.64 -10.48
CA LYS A 45 1.35 1.66 -10.38
C LYS A 45 1.58 1.30 -8.92
N THR A 46 1.95 0.05 -8.68
CA THR A 46 2.50 -0.39 -7.39
C THR A 46 3.86 -1.05 -7.59
N VAL A 47 4.75 -0.88 -6.63
CA VAL A 47 6.06 -1.53 -6.55
C VAL A 47 6.22 -2.07 -5.14
N VAL A 48 6.55 -3.35 -4.99
CA VAL A 48 6.94 -3.89 -3.69
C VAL A 48 8.42 -3.69 -3.45
N GLY A 49 8.80 -3.51 -2.19
CA GLY A 49 10.17 -3.18 -1.82
C GLY A 49 10.38 -3.05 -0.33
N TYR A 50 11.37 -2.26 0.05
CA TYR A 50 11.86 -2.13 1.42
C TYR A 50 11.88 -0.67 1.84
N CYS A 51 11.36 -0.36 3.03
CA CYS A 51 11.37 0.98 3.63
C CYS A 51 11.62 0.90 5.14
N GLY A 52 12.16 1.97 5.73
CA GLY A 52 12.38 2.08 7.17
C GLY A 52 13.78 1.75 7.66
N GLY A 53 14.67 1.23 6.83
CA GLY A 53 16.07 1.00 7.14
C GLY A 53 16.99 2.11 6.63
N THR A 54 18.25 2.05 7.01
CA THR A 54 19.28 3.05 6.68
C THR A 54 20.39 2.50 5.80
N GLU A 55 20.53 1.19 5.72
CA GLU A 55 21.57 0.53 4.94
C GLU A 55 21.33 0.74 3.44
N PRO A 56 22.39 1.04 2.65
CA PRO A 56 22.22 1.24 1.21
C PRO A 56 22.02 -0.10 0.49
N ASN A 57 21.19 -0.07 -0.56
CA ASN A 57 20.95 -1.21 -1.45
C ASN A 57 20.54 -2.51 -0.71
N PRO A 58 19.46 -2.49 0.08
CA PRO A 58 18.99 -3.68 0.76
C PRO A 58 18.65 -4.77 -0.25
N THR A 59 18.94 -6.01 0.11
CA THR A 59 18.51 -7.22 -0.60
C THR A 59 17.49 -7.98 0.24
N TYR A 60 16.73 -8.87 -0.38
CA TYR A 60 15.78 -9.73 0.34
C TYR A 60 16.45 -10.47 1.49
N GLN A 61 17.63 -11.07 1.25
CA GLN A 61 18.37 -11.80 2.27
C GLN A 61 18.78 -10.90 3.45
N LEU A 62 19.16 -9.64 3.18
CA LEU A 62 19.51 -8.69 4.23
C LEU A 62 18.28 -8.34 5.07
N VAL A 63 17.16 -8.03 4.44
CA VAL A 63 15.91 -7.66 5.14
C VAL A 63 15.37 -8.81 5.97
N THR A 64 15.30 -10.01 5.41
CA THR A 64 14.81 -11.23 6.13
C THR A 64 15.79 -11.77 7.15
N SER A 65 17.03 -11.29 7.19
CA SER A 65 17.98 -11.61 8.27
C SER A 65 17.60 -10.97 9.62
N GLU A 66 16.64 -10.04 9.61
CA GLU A 66 16.12 -9.30 10.77
C GLU A 66 17.18 -8.42 11.50
N LYS A 67 18.30 -8.15 10.82
CA LYS A 67 19.41 -7.32 11.34
C LYS A 67 19.29 -5.85 10.96
N THR A 68 18.23 -5.48 10.25
CA THR A 68 17.95 -4.12 9.80
C THR A 68 16.59 -3.65 10.28
N ASN A 69 16.31 -2.36 10.12
CA ASN A 69 14.98 -1.79 10.37
C ASN A 69 14.09 -1.77 9.12
N TYR A 70 14.54 -2.37 8.02
CA TYR A 70 13.73 -2.47 6.81
C TYR A 70 12.47 -3.30 7.04
N ARG A 71 11.39 -2.85 6.42
CA ARG A 71 10.11 -3.58 6.36
C ARG A 71 9.75 -3.86 4.93
N GLU A 72 9.17 -5.02 4.70
CA GLU A 72 8.49 -5.30 3.45
C GLU A 72 7.37 -4.28 3.26
N SER A 73 7.45 -3.53 2.17
CA SER A 73 6.65 -2.34 1.93
C SER A 73 6.13 -2.31 0.49
N ILE A 74 5.10 -1.51 0.28
CA ILE A 74 4.58 -1.21 -1.05
C ILE A 74 4.62 0.30 -1.28
N GLU A 75 5.17 0.72 -2.44
CA GLU A 75 5.03 2.07 -2.97
C GLU A 75 3.88 2.09 -3.98
N ILE A 76 2.97 3.03 -3.81
CA ILE A 76 1.74 3.18 -4.58
C ILE A 76 1.78 4.53 -5.29
N THR A 77 1.87 4.52 -6.62
CA THR A 77 1.66 5.71 -7.45
C THR A 77 0.19 5.82 -7.78
N TYR A 78 -0.44 6.94 -7.47
CA TYR A 78 -1.88 7.14 -7.66
C TYR A 78 -2.24 8.51 -8.24
N ASP A 79 -3.39 8.59 -8.89
CA ASP A 79 -4.02 9.82 -9.36
C ASP A 79 -4.89 10.41 -8.22
N PRO A 80 -4.49 11.53 -7.60
CA PRO A 80 -5.20 12.09 -6.45
C PRO A 80 -6.59 12.67 -6.78
N ILE A 81 -6.92 12.81 -8.06
CA ILE A 81 -8.26 13.20 -8.51
C ILE A 81 -9.22 12.00 -8.45
N LYS A 82 -8.69 10.77 -8.69
CA LYS A 82 -9.48 9.53 -8.75
C LYS A 82 -9.55 8.80 -7.42
N ILE A 83 -8.48 8.85 -6.64
CA ILE A 83 -8.41 8.20 -5.33
C ILE A 83 -7.66 9.08 -4.33
N SER A 84 -8.23 9.31 -3.16
CA SER A 84 -7.60 10.10 -2.11
C SER A 84 -6.61 9.25 -1.28
N TYR A 85 -5.67 9.91 -0.59
CA TYR A 85 -4.78 9.25 0.36
C TYR A 85 -5.55 8.56 1.49
N GLU A 86 -6.64 9.17 1.98
CA GLU A 86 -7.52 8.56 2.98
C GLU A 86 -8.14 7.24 2.46
N LYS A 87 -8.53 7.20 1.17
CA LYS A 87 -9.07 5.96 0.58
C LYS A 87 -8.01 4.88 0.42
N LEU A 88 -6.77 5.24 0.13
CA LEU A 88 -5.64 4.29 0.15
C LEU A 88 -5.43 3.72 1.56
N LEU A 89 -5.55 4.53 2.60
CA LEU A 89 -5.49 4.08 3.98
C LEU A 89 -6.67 3.16 4.36
N ASP A 90 -7.90 3.42 3.86
CA ASP A 90 -9.03 2.51 4.07
C ASP A 90 -8.75 1.12 3.46
N ILE A 91 -8.17 1.06 2.26
CA ILE A 91 -7.71 -0.19 1.65
C ILE A 91 -6.63 -0.84 2.52
N TYR A 92 -5.62 -0.08 2.96
CA TYR A 92 -4.52 -0.57 3.78
C TYR A 92 -4.99 -1.20 5.09
N TRP A 93 -5.86 -0.52 5.85
CA TRP A 93 -6.39 -1.01 7.12
C TRP A 93 -7.12 -2.35 7.00
N ARG A 94 -7.68 -2.64 5.82
CA ARG A 94 -8.36 -3.90 5.52
C ARG A 94 -7.41 -5.05 5.21
N GLN A 95 -6.13 -4.77 4.93
CA GLN A 95 -5.14 -5.81 4.59
C GLN A 95 -4.34 -6.31 5.79
N ILE A 96 -4.45 -5.68 6.96
CA ILE A 96 -3.59 -5.95 8.12
C ILE A 96 -4.42 -6.27 9.38
N ASP A 97 -3.80 -6.98 10.33
CA ASP A 97 -4.22 -6.91 11.74
C ASP A 97 -3.50 -5.72 12.41
N PRO A 98 -4.19 -4.60 12.60
CA PRO A 98 -3.57 -3.40 13.14
C PRO A 98 -3.21 -3.51 14.62
N THR A 99 -3.57 -4.62 15.27
CA THR A 99 -3.29 -4.91 16.68
C THR A 99 -2.09 -5.83 16.90
N GLN A 100 -1.51 -6.36 15.81
CA GLN A 100 -0.36 -7.26 15.89
C GLN A 100 0.95 -6.45 15.84
N ALA A 101 1.81 -6.61 16.85
CA ALA A 101 3.01 -5.80 17.04
C ALA A 101 4.30 -6.46 16.51
N ASP A 102 4.32 -7.78 16.40
CA ASP A 102 5.50 -8.60 16.12
C ASP A 102 5.60 -9.09 14.67
N GLY A 103 4.69 -8.66 13.82
CA GLY A 103 4.61 -9.07 12.42
C GLY A 103 3.21 -8.90 11.88
N GLN A 104 2.81 -9.77 10.94
CA GLN A 104 1.44 -9.84 10.42
C GLN A 104 1.03 -11.29 10.14
N PHE A 105 -0.01 -11.76 10.82
CA PHE A 105 -0.54 -13.13 10.70
C PHE A 105 0.53 -14.16 11.05
N THR A 106 0.89 -15.04 10.11
CA THR A 106 1.94 -16.06 10.27
C THR A 106 3.35 -15.53 9.98
N ASP A 107 3.46 -14.34 9.39
CA ASP A 107 4.74 -13.69 9.10
C ASP A 107 5.21 -12.94 10.35
N ILE A 108 6.10 -13.54 11.12
CA ILE A 108 6.62 -12.97 12.37
C ILE A 108 8.03 -12.44 12.16
N GLY A 109 8.29 -11.25 12.67
CA GLY A 109 9.59 -10.60 12.63
C GLY A 109 9.50 -9.09 12.34
N PRO A 110 10.58 -8.34 12.62
CA PRO A 110 10.66 -6.89 12.41
C PRO A 110 10.35 -6.45 10.97
N SER A 111 10.77 -7.24 9.97
CA SER A 111 10.54 -6.96 8.54
C SER A 111 9.06 -7.03 8.13
N TYR A 112 8.21 -7.66 8.94
CA TYR A 112 6.77 -7.80 8.67
C TYR A 112 5.89 -6.88 9.53
N ARG A 113 6.46 -6.00 10.33
CA ARG A 113 5.68 -5.06 11.15
C ARG A 113 4.97 -4.03 10.30
N ALA A 114 3.70 -3.76 10.63
CA ALA A 114 2.89 -2.79 9.93
C ALA A 114 3.30 -1.34 10.20
N ALA A 115 3.37 -0.51 9.16
CA ALA A 115 3.62 0.93 9.26
C ALA A 115 3.04 1.72 8.09
N ILE A 116 2.75 2.99 8.36
CA ILE A 116 2.40 4.01 7.36
C ILE A 116 3.56 5.01 7.32
N PHE A 117 4.20 5.19 6.16
CA PHE A 117 5.27 6.16 5.96
C PHE A 117 4.71 7.43 5.32
N TYR A 118 4.61 8.51 6.10
CA TYR A 118 4.07 9.79 5.61
C TYR A 118 5.15 10.68 5.00
N GLY A 119 4.86 11.31 3.86
CA GLY A 119 5.76 12.23 3.16
C GLY A 119 5.60 13.69 3.56
N ASN A 120 4.50 14.06 4.24
CA ASN A 120 4.21 15.44 4.64
C ASN A 120 3.24 15.50 5.83
N ALA A 121 3.06 16.70 6.39
CA ALA A 121 2.23 16.91 7.58
C ALA A 121 0.74 16.59 7.36
N GLU A 122 0.22 16.79 6.16
CA GLU A 122 -1.18 16.48 5.82
C GLU A 122 -1.41 14.96 5.79
N GLU A 123 -0.52 14.20 5.15
CA GLU A 123 -0.57 12.73 5.16
C GLU A 123 -0.46 12.18 6.58
N ARG A 124 0.43 12.73 7.41
CA ARG A 124 0.52 12.36 8.82
C ARG A 124 -0.80 12.57 9.54
N LYS A 125 -1.40 13.76 9.40
CA LYS A 125 -2.68 14.10 10.03
C LYS A 125 -3.80 13.14 9.59
N ILE A 126 -3.88 12.82 8.30
CA ILE A 126 -4.87 11.88 7.77
C ILE A 126 -4.62 10.47 8.32
N ALA A 127 -3.36 10.01 8.37
CA ALA A 127 -3.01 8.70 8.91
C ALA A 127 -3.38 8.58 10.40
N GLU A 128 -3.05 9.60 11.20
CA GLU A 128 -3.41 9.66 12.63
C GLU A 128 -4.94 9.68 12.83
N ALA A 129 -5.67 10.43 12.01
CA ALA A 129 -7.13 10.51 12.07
C ALA A 129 -7.79 9.16 11.71
N THR A 130 -7.32 8.48 10.66
CA THR A 130 -7.86 7.16 10.27
C THR A 130 -7.55 6.09 11.32
N LYS A 131 -6.34 6.13 11.92
CA LYS A 131 -5.97 5.25 13.03
C LYS A 131 -6.88 5.48 14.25
N ALA A 132 -7.13 6.73 14.64
CA ALA A 132 -8.02 7.07 15.75
C ALA A 132 -9.48 6.63 15.48
N LYS A 133 -9.97 6.83 14.26
CA LYS A 133 -11.30 6.37 13.82
C LYS A 133 -11.40 4.85 13.92
N LEU A 134 -10.36 4.13 13.49
CA LEU A 134 -10.32 2.68 13.58
C LEU A 134 -10.31 2.21 15.04
N ALA A 135 -9.51 2.84 15.90
CA ALA A 135 -9.44 2.52 17.32
C ALA A 135 -10.78 2.71 18.04
N SER A 136 -11.55 3.75 17.68
CA SER A 136 -12.88 4.04 18.25
C SER A 136 -14.03 3.24 17.63
N SER A 137 -13.77 2.48 16.56
CA SER A 137 -14.83 1.77 15.80
C SER A 137 -15.46 0.58 16.53
N GLY A 138 -14.85 0.10 17.60
CA GLY A 138 -15.27 -1.12 18.31
C GLY A 138 -14.93 -2.44 17.58
N LYS A 139 -14.32 -2.38 16.37
CA LYS A 139 -13.92 -3.57 15.61
C LYS A 139 -12.82 -4.37 16.27
N PHE A 140 -11.93 -3.70 16.97
CA PHE A 140 -10.75 -4.29 17.61
C PHE A 140 -10.83 -4.11 19.12
N LYS A 141 -10.60 -5.21 19.87
CA LYS A 141 -10.56 -5.18 21.34
C LYS A 141 -9.19 -4.77 21.88
N LYS A 142 -8.14 -5.00 21.10
CA LYS A 142 -6.76 -4.64 21.46
C LYS A 142 -6.41 -3.26 20.90
N PRO A 143 -5.42 -2.57 21.46
CA PRO A 143 -4.92 -1.29 20.93
C PRO A 143 -4.42 -1.42 19.48
N ILE A 144 -4.62 -0.37 18.68
CA ILE A 144 -4.03 -0.27 17.33
C ILE A 144 -2.55 0.11 17.48
N VAL A 145 -1.66 -0.80 17.13
CA VAL A 145 -0.20 -0.66 17.29
C VAL A 145 0.54 -0.29 16.01
N THR A 146 -0.14 -0.29 14.85
CA THR A 146 0.45 0.15 13.58
C THR A 146 1.16 1.49 13.73
N GLU A 147 2.42 1.58 13.31
CA GLU A 147 3.24 2.79 13.43
C GLU A 147 2.96 3.78 12.30
N ILE A 148 3.07 5.09 12.61
CA ILE A 148 3.01 6.17 11.63
C ILE A 148 4.37 6.87 11.68
N LEU A 149 5.19 6.68 10.64
CA LEU A 149 6.59 7.05 10.60
C LEU A 149 6.85 8.06 9.47
N PRO A 150 7.83 8.95 9.61
CA PRO A 150 8.25 9.80 8.50
C PRO A 150 8.75 8.95 7.32
N SER A 151 8.49 9.41 6.11
CA SER A 151 8.97 8.76 4.90
C SER A 151 10.49 8.66 4.89
N MET A 152 10.97 7.50 4.49
CA MET A 152 12.37 7.20 4.26
C MET A 152 12.57 6.73 2.82
N LYS A 153 13.81 6.57 2.38
CA LYS A 153 14.09 6.08 1.04
C LYS A 153 13.46 4.70 0.85
N PHE A 154 12.62 4.60 -0.18
CA PHE A 154 12.07 3.34 -0.63
C PHE A 154 13.06 2.67 -1.60
N TRP A 155 13.26 1.38 -1.46
CA TRP A 155 14.08 0.56 -2.32
C TRP A 155 13.21 -0.53 -2.95
N PRO A 156 13.08 -0.55 -4.29
CA PRO A 156 12.36 -1.63 -4.96
C PRO A 156 12.97 -3.00 -4.62
N ALA A 157 12.11 -3.98 -4.36
CA ALA A 157 12.54 -5.37 -4.26
C ALA A 157 12.84 -5.94 -5.64
N GLU A 158 13.49 -7.08 -5.65
CA GLU A 158 13.92 -7.81 -6.83
C GLU A 158 12.72 -8.16 -7.74
N ASP A 159 12.95 -8.29 -9.04
CA ASP A 159 11.89 -8.45 -10.05
C ASP A 159 10.98 -9.66 -9.80
N TYR A 160 11.52 -10.75 -9.24
CA TYR A 160 10.74 -11.96 -8.94
C TYR A 160 9.70 -11.75 -7.82
N HIS A 161 9.79 -10.68 -7.04
CA HIS A 161 8.80 -10.30 -6.04
C HIS A 161 7.66 -9.44 -6.62
N GLN A 162 7.89 -8.76 -7.75
CA GLN A 162 6.90 -7.85 -8.32
C GLN A 162 5.71 -8.62 -8.88
N LYS A 163 4.49 -8.24 -8.46
CA LYS A 163 3.25 -8.90 -8.92
C LYS A 163 3.27 -10.43 -8.73
N TYR A 164 3.85 -10.89 -7.62
CA TYR A 164 4.03 -12.32 -7.33
C TYR A 164 2.73 -13.13 -7.50
N TYR A 165 1.61 -12.58 -7.09
CA TYR A 165 0.27 -13.19 -7.23
C TYR A 165 -0.16 -13.47 -8.69
N ARG A 166 0.46 -12.80 -9.67
CA ARG A 166 0.26 -13.07 -11.10
C ARG A 166 1.25 -14.08 -11.67
N GLN A 167 2.47 -14.05 -11.14
CA GLN A 167 3.55 -14.93 -11.61
C GLN A 167 3.43 -16.34 -11.04
N ASN A 168 2.90 -16.46 -9.82
CA ASN A 168 2.79 -17.72 -9.08
C ASN A 168 1.42 -17.84 -8.39
N PRO A 169 0.30 -17.88 -9.15
CA PRO A 169 -1.04 -17.78 -8.60
C PRO A 169 -1.38 -18.91 -7.61
N GLU A 170 -1.07 -20.17 -7.94
CA GLU A 170 -1.37 -21.32 -7.07
C GLU A 170 -0.62 -21.24 -5.75
N HIS A 171 0.68 -20.89 -5.77
CA HIS A 171 1.46 -20.73 -4.55
C HIS A 171 0.96 -19.56 -3.72
N PHE A 172 0.62 -18.45 -4.36
CA PHE A 172 0.08 -17.26 -3.70
C PHE A 172 -1.26 -17.56 -3.00
N GLU A 173 -2.19 -18.23 -3.67
CA GLU A 173 -3.49 -18.61 -3.11
C GLU A 173 -3.33 -19.51 -1.88
N ALA A 174 -2.51 -20.56 -1.99
CA ALA A 174 -2.22 -21.45 -0.87
C ALA A 174 -1.59 -20.73 0.33
N PHE A 175 -0.68 -19.78 0.05
CA PHE A 175 -0.04 -18.96 1.09
C PHE A 175 -1.03 -17.98 1.75
N GLU A 176 -1.88 -17.29 0.97
CA GLU A 176 -2.86 -16.36 1.51
C GLU A 176 -3.91 -17.07 2.39
N GLU A 177 -4.39 -18.25 1.97
CA GLU A 177 -5.29 -19.10 2.74
C GLU A 177 -4.63 -19.60 4.03
N GLY A 178 -3.42 -20.17 3.93
CA GLY A 178 -2.69 -20.71 5.07
C GLY A 178 -2.28 -19.67 6.11
N SER A 179 -2.12 -18.43 5.71
CA SER A 179 -1.74 -17.33 6.61
C SER A 179 -2.85 -16.87 7.57
N GLY A 180 -4.10 -17.23 7.34
CA GLY A 180 -5.26 -16.75 8.11
C GLY A 180 -5.77 -15.36 7.73
N ARG A 181 -5.15 -14.69 6.74
CA ARG A 181 -5.54 -13.33 6.29
C ARG A 181 -6.97 -13.29 5.76
N ILE A 182 -7.38 -14.30 4.98
CA ILE A 182 -8.71 -14.35 4.39
C ILE A 182 -9.79 -14.43 5.48
N SER A 183 -9.61 -15.34 6.45
CA SER A 183 -10.53 -15.50 7.57
C SER A 183 -10.64 -14.21 8.40
N PHE A 184 -9.51 -13.57 8.68
CA PHE A 184 -9.48 -12.31 9.40
C PHE A 184 -10.21 -11.17 8.65
N LYS A 185 -9.92 -11.01 7.35
CA LYS A 185 -10.60 -10.01 6.51
C LYS A 185 -12.11 -10.23 6.50
N THR A 186 -12.55 -11.47 6.36
CA THR A 186 -13.95 -11.83 6.38
C THR A 186 -14.60 -11.51 7.73
N GLU A 187 -13.98 -11.87 8.85
CA GLU A 187 -14.48 -11.58 10.19
C GLU A 187 -14.59 -10.07 10.46
N LYS A 188 -13.55 -9.30 10.14
CA LYS A 188 -13.51 -7.86 10.50
C LYS A 188 -14.21 -6.95 9.50
N TRP A 189 -14.28 -7.34 8.22
CA TRP A 189 -14.72 -6.46 7.14
C TRP A 189 -15.87 -7.01 6.29
N GLY A 190 -16.38 -8.22 6.60
CA GLY A 190 -17.54 -8.78 5.92
C GLY A 190 -17.27 -9.42 4.57
N GLY A 191 -16.04 -9.87 4.30
CA GLY A 191 -15.73 -10.67 3.10
C GLY A 191 -15.65 -9.90 1.78
N GLU A 192 -15.48 -8.58 1.81
CA GLU A 192 -15.08 -7.82 0.62
C GLU A 192 -13.65 -8.24 0.19
N ARG A 193 -13.57 -8.98 -0.93
CA ARG A 193 -12.32 -9.43 -1.56
C ARG A 193 -11.72 -8.34 -2.44
#